data_4560ea00166de7213288d32a15323736
#
_entry.id   4560ea00166de7213288d32a15323736
#
_cell.length_a   1.000
_cell.length_b   1.000
_cell.length_c   1.000
_cell.angle_alpha   90.00
_cell.angle_beta   90.00
_cell.angle_gamma   90.00
#
_symmetry.space_group_name_H-M   'P 1'
#
loop_
_entity.id
_entity.type
_entity.pdbx_description
1 polymer ?
#
loop_
_entity_poly.entity_id
_entity_poly.type
_entity_poly.pdbx_seq_one_letter_code
_entity_poly.pdbx_strand_id
1 'polypeptide(L)'
;MQPAKKYAVITGASSGIGYETAKAFADRGKNLIVAARRRSNLESLKHEILEKHPTLDIVIRTVDLSVLEDVYQFYSSLKDFQLETWVNNAGFGNYDSVAHQDLEKIDAMLRLNIEALTILSSLFVRDYKDVPGTQLINLSSCGGYTIVPTAVTYCATKFYVSTFTEGLAWELIAGGAKMRAKVLAPAATQTEFGKKANNVEKYDYDKAFGTYHTSQQMAEFLMRLYDSDCTLGIVDRETFKFELRSPMFPYANNSAHNQDPAK
;
A
#
# COMPACT_ATOMS: atom_id res chain seq x y z
N MET A 1 -20.63 0.16 -28.09
CA MET A 1 -19.23 0.41 -27.70
C MET A 1 -18.97 -0.42 -26.46
N GLN A 2 -17.92 -1.24 -26.44
CA GLN A 2 -17.53 -1.92 -25.20
C GLN A 2 -17.10 -0.83 -24.19
N PRO A 3 -17.49 -0.97 -22.90
CA PRO A 3 -17.02 -0.03 -21.88
C PRO A 3 -15.50 -0.06 -21.81
N ALA A 4 -14.88 1.11 -21.66
CA ALA A 4 -13.44 1.19 -21.57
C ALA A 4 -12.93 0.36 -20.37
N LYS A 5 -11.85 -0.40 -20.58
CA LYS A 5 -11.24 -1.24 -19.55
C LYS A 5 -10.73 -0.38 -18.39
N LYS A 6 -11.11 -0.73 -17.17
CA LYS A 6 -10.61 -0.11 -15.96
C LYS A 6 -9.58 -1.01 -15.27
N TYR A 7 -8.59 -0.41 -14.64
CA TYR A 7 -7.45 -1.12 -14.06
C TYR A 7 -7.26 -0.80 -12.58
N ALA A 8 -6.90 -1.83 -11.81
CA ALA A 8 -6.32 -1.66 -10.48
C ALA A 8 -4.79 -1.72 -10.58
N VAL A 9 -4.12 -0.71 -10.05
CA VAL A 9 -2.65 -0.63 -9.97
C VAL A 9 -2.18 -1.16 -8.62
N ILE A 10 -1.21 -2.09 -8.62
CA ILE A 10 -0.67 -2.67 -7.39
C ILE A 10 0.85 -2.59 -7.44
N THR A 11 1.44 -1.80 -6.53
CA THR A 11 2.89 -1.73 -6.37
C THR A 11 3.40 -2.82 -5.43
N GLY A 12 4.64 -3.29 -5.62
CA GLY A 12 5.20 -4.37 -4.81
C GLY A 12 4.54 -5.73 -5.04
N ALA A 13 3.95 -5.96 -6.22
CA ALA A 13 3.18 -7.15 -6.55
C ALA A 13 4.02 -8.43 -6.81
N SER A 14 5.35 -8.38 -6.69
CA SER A 14 6.21 -9.53 -6.98
C SER A 14 6.27 -10.57 -5.86
N SER A 15 5.68 -10.33 -4.70
CA SER A 15 5.61 -11.28 -3.57
C SER A 15 4.66 -10.81 -2.47
N GLY A 16 4.33 -11.70 -1.54
CA GLY A 16 3.62 -11.38 -0.30
C GLY A 16 2.24 -10.76 -0.49
N ILE A 17 1.92 -9.74 0.29
CA ILE A 17 0.59 -9.12 0.29
C ILE A 17 0.21 -8.59 -1.08
N GLY A 18 1.11 -7.90 -1.78
CA GLY A 18 0.83 -7.34 -3.11
C GLY A 18 0.54 -8.41 -4.18
N TYR A 19 1.23 -9.54 -4.10
CA TYR A 19 1.01 -10.70 -4.99
C TYR A 19 -0.40 -11.27 -4.79
N GLU A 20 -0.77 -11.56 -3.55
CA GLU A 20 -2.10 -12.11 -3.23
C GLU A 20 -3.21 -11.07 -3.44
N THR A 21 -2.94 -9.78 -3.21
CA THR A 21 -3.87 -8.69 -3.53
C THR A 21 -4.17 -8.64 -5.04
N ALA A 22 -3.17 -8.83 -5.90
CA ALA A 22 -3.37 -8.86 -7.34
C ALA A 22 -4.29 -10.03 -7.74
N LYS A 23 -4.10 -11.22 -7.17
CA LYS A 23 -4.96 -12.38 -7.38
C LYS A 23 -6.39 -12.10 -6.90
N ALA A 24 -6.54 -11.50 -5.71
CA ALA A 24 -7.85 -11.18 -5.16
C ALA A 24 -8.64 -10.16 -6.01
N PHE A 25 -7.98 -9.17 -6.61
CA PHE A 25 -8.61 -8.28 -7.59
C PHE A 25 -8.94 -8.99 -8.90
N ALA A 26 -8.08 -9.89 -9.38
CA ALA A 26 -8.35 -10.71 -10.57
C ALA A 26 -9.58 -11.63 -10.37
N ASP A 27 -9.74 -12.25 -9.21
CA ASP A 27 -10.90 -13.06 -8.85
C ASP A 27 -12.22 -12.26 -8.86
N ARG A 28 -12.13 -10.91 -8.81
CA ARG A 28 -13.26 -9.98 -9.00
C ARG A 28 -13.40 -9.45 -10.43
N GLY A 29 -12.68 -10.01 -11.38
CA GLY A 29 -12.75 -9.64 -12.78
C GLY A 29 -12.08 -8.30 -13.11
N LYS A 30 -11.16 -7.82 -12.28
CA LYS A 30 -10.45 -6.55 -12.51
C LYS A 30 -9.22 -6.75 -13.39
N ASN A 31 -9.04 -5.89 -14.40
CA ASN A 31 -7.76 -5.79 -15.09
C ASN A 31 -6.71 -5.15 -14.17
N LEU A 32 -5.45 -5.52 -14.35
CA LEU A 32 -4.40 -5.13 -13.41
C LEU A 32 -3.21 -4.48 -14.10
N ILE A 33 -2.61 -3.55 -13.38
CA ILE A 33 -1.25 -3.08 -13.65
C ILE A 33 -0.43 -3.45 -12.42
N VAL A 34 0.49 -4.40 -12.59
CA VAL A 34 1.33 -4.92 -11.51
C VAL A 34 2.75 -4.40 -11.64
N ALA A 35 3.26 -3.78 -10.58
CA ALA A 35 4.55 -3.10 -10.59
C ALA A 35 5.48 -3.61 -9.50
N ALA A 36 6.72 -3.93 -9.86
CA ALA A 36 7.81 -4.29 -8.95
C ALA A 36 9.14 -4.38 -9.70
N ARG A 37 10.25 -4.59 -8.97
CA ARG A 37 11.59 -4.75 -9.53
C ARG A 37 11.82 -6.12 -10.20
N ARG A 38 11.24 -7.20 -9.66
CA ARG A 38 11.46 -8.58 -10.10
C ARG A 38 10.49 -8.96 -11.21
N ARG A 39 10.91 -8.77 -12.47
CA ARG A 39 10.08 -9.05 -13.64
C ARG A 39 9.63 -10.51 -13.69
N SER A 40 10.52 -11.46 -13.44
CA SER A 40 10.18 -12.90 -13.49
C SER A 40 9.01 -13.26 -12.56
N ASN A 41 8.99 -12.68 -11.35
CA ASN A 41 7.90 -12.92 -10.40
C ASN A 41 6.57 -12.30 -10.88
N LEU A 42 6.63 -11.14 -11.55
CA LEU A 42 5.44 -10.53 -12.15
C LEU A 42 4.90 -11.34 -13.34
N GLU A 43 5.78 -11.94 -14.13
CA GLU A 43 5.39 -12.85 -15.23
C GLU A 43 4.74 -14.12 -14.66
N SER A 44 5.28 -14.70 -13.58
CA SER A 44 4.66 -15.84 -12.89
C SER A 44 3.28 -15.49 -12.36
N LEU A 45 3.13 -14.32 -11.69
CA LEU A 45 1.84 -13.82 -11.22
C LEU A 45 0.84 -13.66 -12.36
N LYS A 46 1.25 -13.05 -13.46
CA LYS A 46 0.43 -12.89 -14.65
C LYS A 46 -0.03 -14.25 -15.20
N HIS A 47 0.87 -15.22 -15.28
CA HIS A 47 0.56 -16.55 -15.75
C HIS A 47 -0.48 -17.22 -14.87
N GLU A 48 -0.27 -17.25 -13.54
CA GLU A 48 -1.23 -17.82 -12.59
C GLU A 48 -2.63 -17.16 -12.67
N ILE A 49 -2.67 -15.84 -12.85
CA ILE A 49 -3.94 -15.11 -12.98
C ILE A 49 -4.63 -15.52 -14.31
N LEU A 50 -3.91 -15.52 -15.42
CA LEU A 50 -4.50 -15.79 -16.73
C LEU A 50 -4.91 -17.26 -16.94
N GLU A 51 -4.32 -18.20 -16.19
CA GLU A 51 -4.80 -19.60 -16.16
C GLU A 51 -6.25 -19.70 -15.63
N LYS A 52 -6.60 -18.87 -14.63
CA LYS A 52 -7.94 -18.84 -14.04
C LYS A 52 -8.88 -17.85 -14.74
N HIS A 53 -8.34 -16.74 -15.20
CA HIS A 53 -9.07 -15.58 -15.73
C HIS A 53 -8.51 -15.15 -17.09
N PRO A 54 -8.64 -15.95 -18.16
CA PRO A 54 -7.96 -15.74 -19.45
C PRO A 54 -8.40 -14.47 -20.20
N THR A 55 -9.51 -13.85 -19.80
CA THR A 55 -10.04 -12.65 -20.44
C THR A 55 -9.53 -11.34 -19.82
N LEU A 56 -8.83 -11.42 -18.68
CA LEU A 56 -8.30 -10.25 -18.02
C LEU A 56 -7.07 -9.70 -18.74
N ASP A 57 -6.89 -8.41 -18.63
CA ASP A 57 -5.70 -7.73 -19.12
C ASP A 57 -4.75 -7.43 -17.95
N ILE A 58 -3.56 -8.02 -17.97
CA ILE A 58 -2.55 -7.91 -16.93
C ILE A 58 -1.30 -7.26 -17.52
N VAL A 59 -1.08 -6.00 -17.13
CA VAL A 59 0.04 -5.18 -17.59
C VAL A 59 1.16 -5.21 -16.56
N ILE A 60 2.37 -5.56 -16.97
CA ILE A 60 3.55 -5.59 -16.11
C ILE A 60 4.33 -4.28 -16.27
N ARG A 61 4.77 -3.72 -15.16
CA ARG A 61 5.72 -2.60 -15.09
C ARG A 61 6.89 -2.97 -14.18
N THR A 62 8.08 -3.10 -14.78
CA THR A 62 9.30 -3.31 -14.02
C THR A 62 9.86 -1.95 -13.63
N VAL A 63 9.90 -1.65 -12.32
CA VAL A 63 10.27 -0.33 -11.80
C VAL A 63 10.90 -0.44 -10.41
N ASP A 64 11.91 0.38 -10.14
CA ASP A 64 12.43 0.60 -8.79
C ASP A 64 11.88 1.90 -8.20
N LEU A 65 10.88 1.78 -7.35
CA LEU A 65 10.24 2.93 -6.71
C LEU A 65 11.09 3.62 -5.61
N SER A 66 12.30 3.14 -5.33
CA SER A 66 13.26 3.87 -4.51
C SER A 66 14.07 4.92 -5.31
N VAL A 67 13.88 4.95 -6.63
CA VAL A 67 14.48 5.94 -7.54
C VAL A 67 13.41 6.94 -7.96
N LEU A 68 13.60 8.21 -7.61
CA LEU A 68 12.59 9.27 -7.80
C LEU A 68 12.18 9.43 -9.27
N GLU A 69 13.13 9.41 -10.20
CA GLU A 69 12.86 9.52 -11.64
C GLU A 69 11.96 8.37 -12.12
N ASP A 70 12.21 7.15 -11.67
CA ASP A 70 11.42 5.97 -12.01
C ASP A 70 9.97 6.09 -11.52
N VAL A 71 9.74 6.74 -10.37
CA VAL A 71 8.40 6.98 -9.82
C VAL A 71 7.57 7.83 -10.78
N TYR A 72 8.12 8.94 -11.27
CA TYR A 72 7.43 9.83 -12.22
C TYR A 72 7.24 9.16 -13.59
N GLN A 73 8.27 8.48 -14.10
CA GLN A 73 8.18 7.75 -15.37
C GLN A 73 7.14 6.63 -15.29
N PHE A 74 7.10 5.89 -14.18
CA PHE A 74 6.09 4.86 -13.95
C PHE A 74 4.69 5.44 -14.03
N TYR A 75 4.38 6.48 -13.26
CA TYR A 75 3.05 7.09 -13.29
C TYR A 75 2.70 7.62 -14.69
N SER A 76 3.63 8.31 -15.34
CA SER A 76 3.45 8.85 -16.70
C SER A 76 3.18 7.77 -17.75
N SER A 77 3.75 6.56 -17.57
CA SER A 77 3.51 5.41 -18.46
C SER A 77 2.10 4.85 -18.40
N LEU A 78 1.29 5.32 -17.45
CA LEU A 78 -0.08 4.85 -17.23
C LEU A 78 -1.16 5.81 -17.75
N LYS A 79 -0.80 6.93 -18.37
CA LYS A 79 -1.73 7.97 -18.82
C LYS A 79 -2.82 7.49 -19.80
N ASP A 80 -2.54 6.43 -20.56
CA ASP A 80 -3.47 5.87 -21.53
C ASP A 80 -4.42 4.81 -20.93
N PHE A 81 -4.27 4.50 -19.64
CA PHE A 81 -5.13 3.55 -18.92
C PHE A 81 -6.17 4.28 -18.07
N GLN A 82 -7.39 3.74 -18.02
CA GLN A 82 -8.38 4.21 -17.06
C GLN A 82 -8.16 3.51 -15.70
N LEU A 83 -7.69 4.25 -14.72
CA LEU A 83 -7.42 3.70 -13.40
C LEU A 83 -8.66 3.82 -12.50
N GLU A 84 -9.01 2.77 -11.78
CA GLU A 84 -10.11 2.78 -10.80
C GLU A 84 -9.62 2.58 -9.36
N THR A 85 -8.48 1.90 -9.18
CA THR A 85 -7.93 1.63 -7.85
C THR A 85 -6.42 1.74 -7.91
N TRP A 86 -5.85 2.36 -6.88
CA TRP A 86 -4.40 2.43 -6.70
C TRP A 86 -4.03 1.85 -5.34
N VAL A 87 -3.18 0.80 -5.33
CA VAL A 87 -2.69 0.15 -4.11
C VAL A 87 -1.18 0.41 -3.97
N ASN A 88 -0.80 1.29 -3.06
CA ASN A 88 0.59 1.47 -2.64
C ASN A 88 0.94 0.41 -1.61
N ASN A 89 1.41 -0.74 -2.09
CA ASN A 89 1.83 -1.86 -1.25
C ASN A 89 3.36 -1.99 -1.17
N ALA A 90 4.11 -1.48 -2.15
CA ALA A 90 5.57 -1.55 -2.14
C ALA A 90 6.15 -0.93 -0.86
N GLY A 91 7.04 -1.66 -0.19
CA GLY A 91 7.70 -1.21 1.02
C GLY A 91 8.55 -2.31 1.64
N PHE A 92 9.48 -1.92 2.50
CA PHE A 92 10.24 -2.84 3.33
C PHE A 92 10.55 -2.22 4.69
N GLY A 93 11.08 -3.04 5.61
CA GLY A 93 11.41 -2.64 6.96
C GLY A 93 12.88 -2.80 7.30
N ASN A 94 13.25 -2.28 8.45
CA ASN A 94 14.54 -2.50 9.08
C ASN A 94 14.34 -2.71 10.59
N TYR A 95 14.85 -3.82 11.08
CA TYR A 95 14.89 -4.12 12.52
C TYR A 95 16.32 -4.04 13.02
N ASP A 96 16.68 -2.83 13.49
CA ASP A 96 17.96 -2.55 14.12
C ASP A 96 17.83 -1.33 15.04
N SER A 97 18.70 -1.20 16.03
CA SER A 97 18.74 0.00 16.86
C SER A 97 19.18 1.20 16.00
N VAL A 98 18.69 2.38 16.34
CA VAL A 98 18.99 3.61 15.57
C VAL A 98 20.50 3.86 15.46
N ALA A 99 21.27 3.48 16.49
CA ALA A 99 22.72 3.67 16.52
C ALA A 99 23.50 2.73 15.57
N HIS A 100 22.89 1.63 15.12
CA HIS A 100 23.56 0.60 14.31
C HIS A 100 22.93 0.39 12.93
N GLN A 101 21.98 1.22 12.56
CA GLN A 101 21.29 1.13 11.27
C GLN A 101 22.26 1.34 10.09
N ASP A 102 22.10 0.51 9.08
CA ASP A 102 22.67 0.76 7.75
C ASP A 102 21.96 1.96 7.10
N LEU A 103 22.67 3.08 6.99
CA LEU A 103 22.11 4.34 6.49
C LEU A 103 21.73 4.29 5.01
N GLU A 104 22.39 3.48 4.17
CA GLU A 104 22.00 3.30 2.77
C GLU A 104 20.66 2.57 2.68
N LYS A 105 20.48 1.53 3.50
CA LYS A 105 19.20 0.81 3.61
C LYS A 105 18.09 1.71 4.15
N ILE A 106 18.40 2.57 5.13
CA ILE A 106 17.44 3.53 5.68
C ILE A 106 17.03 4.56 4.63
N ASP A 107 17.97 5.16 3.89
CA ASP A 107 17.67 6.09 2.81
C ASP A 107 16.73 5.45 1.77
N ALA A 108 17.07 4.26 1.29
CA ALA A 108 16.21 3.51 0.35
C ALA A 108 14.82 3.21 0.94
N MET A 109 14.72 2.91 2.24
CA MET A 109 13.44 2.68 2.94
C MET A 109 12.61 3.97 3.00
N LEU A 110 13.21 5.11 3.33
CA LEU A 110 12.52 6.41 3.37
C LEU A 110 12.01 6.79 1.98
N ARG A 111 12.83 6.64 0.94
CA ARG A 111 12.43 6.92 -0.45
C ARG A 111 11.26 6.04 -0.87
N LEU A 112 11.31 4.73 -0.61
CA LEU A 112 10.24 3.84 -1.03
C LEU A 112 8.97 3.99 -0.20
N ASN A 113 9.09 3.97 1.15
CA ASN A 113 7.93 3.93 2.04
C ASN A 113 7.23 5.27 2.17
N ILE A 114 7.94 6.39 1.98
CA ILE A 114 7.42 7.76 2.16
C ILE A 114 7.35 8.49 0.82
N GLU A 115 8.50 8.77 0.20
CA GLU A 115 8.57 9.66 -0.95
C GLU A 115 7.76 9.12 -2.15
N ALA A 116 8.04 7.89 -2.57
CA ALA A 116 7.34 7.26 -3.68
C ALA A 116 5.83 7.13 -3.43
N LEU A 117 5.45 6.67 -2.22
CA LEU A 117 4.04 6.57 -1.83
C LEU A 117 3.33 7.91 -1.89
N THR A 118 3.96 8.97 -1.36
CA THR A 118 3.38 10.32 -1.33
C THR A 118 3.18 10.85 -2.75
N ILE A 119 4.19 10.74 -3.61
CA ILE A 119 4.14 11.23 -4.99
C ILE A 119 3.06 10.48 -5.78
N LEU A 120 3.06 9.14 -5.74
CA LEU A 120 2.08 8.32 -6.48
C LEU A 120 0.66 8.56 -5.97
N SER A 121 0.47 8.70 -4.65
CA SER A 121 -0.83 9.07 -4.08
C SER A 121 -1.29 10.44 -4.55
N SER A 122 -0.41 11.45 -4.50
CA SER A 122 -0.72 12.82 -4.89
C SER A 122 -1.07 12.94 -6.38
N LEU A 123 -0.32 12.24 -7.24
CA LEU A 123 -0.58 12.20 -8.67
C LEU A 123 -1.94 11.53 -8.97
N PHE A 124 -2.22 10.40 -8.32
CA PHE A 124 -3.48 9.69 -8.50
C PHE A 124 -4.68 10.49 -7.96
N VAL A 125 -4.55 11.14 -6.81
CA VAL A 125 -5.58 12.02 -6.26
C VAL A 125 -5.84 13.20 -7.20
N ARG A 126 -4.78 13.87 -7.67
CA ARG A 126 -4.90 15.00 -8.61
C ARG A 126 -5.73 14.64 -9.86
N ASP A 127 -5.47 13.46 -10.42
CA ASP A 127 -6.06 13.07 -11.71
C ASP A 127 -7.43 12.37 -11.55
N TYR A 128 -7.73 11.76 -10.38
CA TYR A 128 -8.89 10.87 -10.22
C TYR A 128 -9.83 11.20 -9.05
N LYS A 129 -9.56 12.22 -8.21
CA LYS A 129 -10.38 12.50 -7.01
C LYS A 129 -11.86 12.71 -7.30
N ASP A 130 -12.21 13.21 -8.47
CA ASP A 130 -13.59 13.51 -8.87
C ASP A 130 -14.23 12.39 -9.72
N VAL A 131 -13.51 11.28 -9.96
CA VAL A 131 -14.01 10.13 -10.73
C VAL A 131 -14.74 9.17 -9.77
N PRO A 132 -16.05 8.92 -9.98
CA PRO A 132 -16.83 8.06 -9.10
C PRO A 132 -16.29 6.62 -9.03
N GLY A 133 -16.21 6.09 -7.80
CA GLY A 133 -15.82 4.70 -7.54
C GLY A 133 -14.30 4.48 -7.49
N THR A 134 -13.48 5.53 -7.66
CA THR A 134 -12.03 5.40 -7.51
C THR A 134 -11.63 5.25 -6.04
N GLN A 135 -10.59 4.44 -5.79
CA GLN A 135 -10.07 4.19 -4.45
C GLN A 135 -8.53 4.20 -4.44
N LEU A 136 -7.98 4.90 -3.47
CA LEU A 136 -6.56 4.85 -3.10
C LEU A 136 -6.41 4.03 -1.82
N ILE A 137 -5.57 2.99 -1.84
CA ILE A 137 -5.31 2.15 -0.67
C ILE A 137 -3.80 2.14 -0.40
N ASN A 138 -3.42 2.64 0.75
CA ASN A 138 -2.04 2.66 1.20
C ASN A 138 -1.79 1.57 2.25
N LEU A 139 -0.71 0.78 2.09
CA LEU A 139 -0.31 -0.19 3.09
C LEU A 139 0.59 0.43 4.15
N SER A 140 0.03 0.61 5.35
CA SER A 140 0.76 0.94 6.55
C SER A 140 1.22 -0.34 7.28
N SER A 141 1.08 -0.38 8.58
CA SER A 141 1.38 -1.48 9.50
C SER A 141 0.70 -1.18 10.84
N CYS A 142 0.50 -2.17 11.69
CA CYS A 142 0.23 -1.91 13.12
C CYS A 142 1.36 -1.07 13.75
N GLY A 143 2.60 -1.16 13.21
CA GLY A 143 3.71 -0.27 13.52
C GLY A 143 3.53 1.18 13.05
N GLY A 144 2.46 1.51 12.33
CA GLY A 144 2.02 2.87 12.02
C GLY A 144 1.04 3.47 13.04
N TYR A 145 0.72 2.70 14.09
CA TYR A 145 -0.13 3.10 15.22
C TYR A 145 0.50 2.76 16.58
N THR A 146 1.64 2.07 16.56
CA THR A 146 2.39 1.65 17.77
C THR A 146 3.87 1.61 17.44
N ILE A 147 4.72 2.08 18.35
CA ILE A 147 6.17 1.99 18.19
C ILE A 147 6.65 0.60 18.64
N VAL A 148 7.41 -0.06 17.78
CA VAL A 148 7.99 -1.38 18.02
C VAL A 148 9.48 -1.21 18.32
N PRO A 149 10.01 -1.82 19.39
CA PRO A 149 11.44 -1.81 19.69
C PRO A 149 12.27 -2.30 18.51
N THR A 150 13.44 -1.70 18.30
CA THR A 150 14.36 -1.97 17.17
C THR A 150 13.80 -1.72 15.78
N ALA A 151 12.55 -1.26 15.64
CA ALA A 151 11.92 -0.89 14.40
C ALA A 151 11.54 0.61 14.34
N VAL A 152 12.24 1.47 15.08
CA VAL A 152 11.86 2.87 15.30
C VAL A 152 11.70 3.61 13.96
N THR A 153 12.71 3.57 13.10
CA THR A 153 12.66 4.27 11.80
C THR A 153 11.60 3.67 10.88
N TYR A 154 11.44 2.34 10.86
CA TYR A 154 10.36 1.71 10.12
C TYR A 154 8.98 2.15 10.63
N CYS A 155 8.75 2.12 11.94
CA CYS A 155 7.51 2.61 12.54
C CYS A 155 7.25 4.06 12.15
N ALA A 156 8.25 4.93 12.20
CA ALA A 156 8.11 6.32 11.79
C ALA A 156 7.63 6.45 10.32
N THR A 157 8.16 5.62 9.39
CA THR A 157 7.65 5.61 8.01
C THR A 157 6.18 5.16 7.95
N LYS A 158 5.78 4.21 8.80
CA LYS A 158 4.40 3.70 8.80
C LYS A 158 3.43 4.62 9.52
N PHE A 159 3.86 5.35 10.56
CA PHE A 159 3.10 6.48 11.13
C PHE A 159 2.85 7.56 10.08
N TYR A 160 3.87 7.91 9.28
CA TYR A 160 3.69 8.81 8.15
C TYR A 160 2.57 8.33 7.22
N VAL A 161 2.64 7.06 6.76
CA VAL A 161 1.63 6.49 5.84
C VAL A 161 0.24 6.51 6.46
N SER A 162 0.10 6.15 7.74
CA SER A 162 -1.17 6.17 8.45
C SER A 162 -1.75 7.57 8.55
N THR A 163 -0.95 8.53 9.07
CA THR A 163 -1.38 9.92 9.25
C THR A 163 -1.69 10.59 7.90
N PHE A 164 -0.82 10.40 6.89
CA PHE A 164 -1.03 10.91 5.54
C PHE A 164 -2.35 10.41 4.95
N THR A 165 -2.63 9.10 5.07
CA THR A 165 -3.82 8.52 4.43
C THR A 165 -5.11 8.88 5.15
N GLU A 166 -5.10 8.89 6.50
CA GLU A 166 -6.28 9.32 7.28
C GLU A 166 -6.56 10.81 7.08
N GLY A 167 -5.50 11.65 7.05
CA GLY A 167 -5.63 13.07 6.75
C GLY A 167 -6.18 13.31 5.35
N LEU A 168 -5.65 12.60 4.35
CA LEU A 168 -6.15 12.66 2.98
C LEU A 168 -7.62 12.23 2.89
N ALA A 169 -8.04 11.19 3.64
CA ALA A 169 -9.45 10.77 3.65
C ALA A 169 -10.36 11.89 4.15
N TRP A 170 -9.98 12.60 5.22
CA TRP A 170 -10.71 13.76 5.71
C TRP A 170 -10.75 14.91 4.68
N GLU A 171 -9.61 15.21 4.04
CA GLU A 171 -9.52 16.25 3.01
C GLU A 171 -10.42 15.95 1.81
N LEU A 172 -10.43 14.71 1.32
CA LEU A 172 -11.29 14.28 0.22
C LEU A 172 -12.78 14.39 0.59
N ILE A 173 -13.17 14.00 1.81
CA ILE A 173 -14.54 14.11 2.30
C ILE A 173 -14.94 15.58 2.39
N ALA A 174 -14.12 16.42 3.02
CA ALA A 174 -14.39 17.84 3.17
C ALA A 174 -14.48 18.57 1.84
N GLY A 175 -13.66 18.16 0.84
CA GLY A 175 -13.67 18.68 -0.52
C GLY A 175 -14.80 18.14 -1.41
N GLY A 176 -15.65 17.23 -0.91
CA GLY A 176 -16.74 16.61 -1.69
C GLY A 176 -16.24 15.69 -2.83
N ALA A 177 -15.01 15.19 -2.73
CA ALA A 177 -14.42 14.30 -3.73
C ALA A 177 -15.21 12.98 -3.85
N LYS A 178 -15.08 12.35 -5.02
CA LYS A 178 -15.72 11.05 -5.29
C LYS A 178 -14.83 9.86 -4.96
N MET A 179 -13.53 10.11 -4.89
CA MET A 179 -12.51 9.13 -4.48
C MET A 179 -12.58 8.87 -2.97
N ARG A 180 -12.19 7.65 -2.59
CA ARG A 180 -11.95 7.29 -1.19
C ARG A 180 -10.49 6.93 -0.97
N ALA A 181 -9.88 7.49 0.07
CA ALA A 181 -8.56 7.08 0.56
C ALA A 181 -8.72 6.13 1.74
N LYS A 182 -7.97 5.04 1.72
CA LYS A 182 -8.03 3.96 2.72
C LYS A 182 -6.63 3.50 3.11
N VAL A 183 -6.49 3.06 4.35
CA VAL A 183 -5.23 2.51 4.86
C VAL A 183 -5.46 1.11 5.43
N LEU A 184 -4.62 0.15 4.98
CA LEU A 184 -4.53 -1.16 5.60
C LEU A 184 -3.32 -1.18 6.53
N ALA A 185 -3.52 -1.62 7.77
CA ALA A 185 -2.47 -1.72 8.79
C ALA A 185 -2.28 -3.20 9.25
N PRO A 186 -1.48 -3.99 8.52
CA PRO A 186 -1.15 -5.36 8.87
C PRO A 186 -0.39 -5.47 10.19
N ALA A 187 -0.63 -6.55 10.95
CA ALA A 187 0.29 -7.06 11.96
C ALA A 187 1.29 -8.05 11.31
N ALA A 188 1.93 -8.90 12.12
CA ALA A 188 2.86 -9.90 11.61
C ALA A 188 2.21 -10.73 10.49
N THR A 189 2.84 -10.74 9.33
CA THR A 189 2.33 -11.41 8.13
C THR A 189 3.47 -12.20 7.47
N GLN A 190 3.24 -13.48 7.24
CA GLN A 190 4.22 -14.37 6.62
C GLN A 190 4.47 -13.98 5.16
N THR A 191 5.63 -13.39 4.90
CA THR A 191 6.07 -12.91 3.60
C THR A 191 7.62 -12.90 3.56
N GLU A 192 8.21 -12.38 2.50
CA GLU A 192 9.64 -12.10 2.46
C GLU A 192 10.07 -10.91 3.34
N PHE A 193 9.11 -10.18 3.94
CA PHE A 193 9.39 -8.99 4.74
C PHE A 193 10.31 -9.28 5.92
N GLY A 194 10.05 -10.35 6.67
CA GLY A 194 10.87 -10.72 7.83
C GLY A 194 12.34 -10.96 7.47
N LYS A 195 12.60 -11.62 6.33
CA LYS A 195 13.96 -11.82 5.84
C LYS A 195 14.67 -10.50 5.52
N LYS A 196 13.98 -9.61 4.79
CA LYS A 196 14.53 -8.30 4.36
C LYS A 196 14.74 -7.36 5.54
N ALA A 197 13.79 -7.31 6.46
CA ALA A 197 13.84 -6.44 7.62
C ALA A 197 15.01 -6.79 8.55
N ASN A 198 15.33 -8.08 8.68
CA ASN A 198 16.38 -8.59 9.57
C ASN A 198 17.70 -8.91 8.87
N ASN A 199 17.83 -8.71 7.56
CA ASN A 199 19.00 -9.05 6.74
C ASN A 199 19.42 -10.53 6.89
N VAL A 200 18.46 -11.47 6.84
CA VAL A 200 18.72 -12.91 6.99
C VAL A 200 18.21 -13.70 5.79
N GLU A 201 18.87 -14.82 5.49
CA GLU A 201 18.45 -15.70 4.40
C GLU A 201 17.16 -16.48 4.72
N LYS A 202 16.97 -16.83 5.99
CA LYS A 202 15.80 -17.55 6.50
C LYS A 202 15.21 -16.80 7.70
N TYR A 203 13.90 -16.71 7.74
CA TYR A 203 13.16 -16.10 8.85
C TYR A 203 12.04 -17.01 9.29
N ASP A 204 12.07 -17.37 10.55
CA ASP A 204 11.10 -18.29 11.16
C ASP A 204 10.02 -17.47 11.88
N TYR A 205 8.84 -17.41 11.27
CA TYR A 205 7.70 -16.67 11.80
C TYR A 205 7.11 -17.31 13.05
N ASP A 206 7.13 -18.64 13.15
CA ASP A 206 6.62 -19.36 14.34
C ASP A 206 7.46 -19.00 15.57
N LYS A 207 8.78 -19.01 15.40
CA LYS A 207 9.71 -18.63 16.48
C LYS A 207 9.64 -17.14 16.83
N ALA A 208 9.42 -16.27 15.83
CA ALA A 208 9.48 -14.82 16.03
C ALA A 208 8.18 -14.25 16.62
N PHE A 209 7.03 -14.80 16.25
CA PHE A 209 5.72 -14.22 16.58
C PHE A 209 4.75 -15.21 17.25
N GLY A 210 4.88 -16.50 17.00
CA GLY A 210 3.92 -17.52 17.48
C GLY A 210 2.55 -17.42 16.79
N THR A 211 2.05 -16.21 16.58
CA THR A 211 0.80 -15.92 15.86
C THR A 211 1.04 -14.87 14.79
N TYR A 212 0.56 -15.14 13.58
CA TYR A 212 0.68 -14.25 12.41
C TYR A 212 -0.36 -14.62 11.36
N HIS A 213 -0.54 -13.76 10.36
CA HIS A 213 -1.38 -14.03 9.20
C HIS A 213 -0.56 -14.46 7.98
N THR A 214 -1.20 -15.15 7.05
CA THR A 214 -0.65 -15.36 5.70
C THR A 214 -0.85 -14.11 4.83
N SER A 215 -0.09 -14.01 3.75
CA SER A 215 -0.30 -12.96 2.75
C SER A 215 -1.67 -13.03 2.09
N GLN A 216 -2.22 -14.24 1.91
CA GLN A 216 -3.56 -14.46 1.38
C GLN A 216 -4.64 -13.90 2.33
N GLN A 217 -4.58 -14.22 3.63
CA GLN A 217 -5.50 -13.64 4.61
C GLN A 217 -5.44 -12.11 4.63
N MET A 218 -4.25 -11.55 4.47
CA MET A 218 -4.08 -10.10 4.43
C MET A 218 -4.70 -9.49 3.16
N ALA A 219 -4.61 -10.17 2.01
CA ALA A 219 -5.30 -9.76 0.80
C ALA A 219 -6.83 -9.83 0.97
N GLU A 220 -7.36 -10.84 1.67
CA GLU A 220 -8.79 -10.91 2.03
C GLU A 220 -9.21 -9.73 2.91
N PHE A 221 -8.39 -9.33 3.88
CA PHE A 221 -8.64 -8.14 4.72
C PHE A 221 -8.61 -6.85 3.90
N LEU A 222 -7.67 -6.73 2.94
CA LEU A 222 -7.65 -5.61 2.00
C LEU A 222 -8.95 -5.55 1.19
N MET A 223 -9.45 -6.69 0.71
CA MET A 223 -10.70 -6.71 -0.06
C MET A 223 -11.91 -6.37 0.81
N ARG A 224 -11.94 -6.79 2.08
CA ARG A 224 -12.98 -6.35 3.04
C ARG A 224 -12.93 -4.83 3.28
N LEU A 225 -11.73 -4.26 3.39
CA LEU A 225 -11.55 -2.80 3.48
C LEU A 225 -12.01 -2.13 2.17
N TYR A 226 -11.62 -2.65 1.02
CA TYR A 226 -12.02 -2.15 -0.30
C TYR A 226 -13.53 -2.05 -0.44
N ASP A 227 -14.29 -3.05 0.01
CA ASP A 227 -15.75 -3.11 -0.08
C ASP A 227 -16.47 -2.24 0.97
N SER A 228 -15.78 -1.88 2.05
CA SER A 228 -16.38 -1.12 3.17
C SER A 228 -16.39 0.39 2.90
N ASP A 229 -17.13 1.11 3.74
CA ASP A 229 -17.07 2.58 3.79
C ASP A 229 -16.02 3.09 4.80
N CYS A 230 -15.31 2.18 5.48
CA CYS A 230 -14.29 2.53 6.46
C CYS A 230 -13.00 3.03 5.80
N THR A 231 -12.30 3.92 6.49
CA THR A 231 -10.99 4.44 6.07
C THR A 231 -9.87 3.50 6.49
N LEU A 232 -9.98 2.88 7.66
CA LEU A 232 -8.93 2.06 8.25
C LEU A 232 -9.35 0.59 8.35
N GLY A 233 -8.50 -0.30 7.83
CA GLY A 233 -8.49 -1.72 8.15
C GLY A 233 -7.24 -2.03 8.98
N ILE A 234 -7.39 -2.46 10.22
CA ILE A 234 -6.28 -2.71 11.13
C ILE A 234 -6.34 -4.12 11.71
N VAL A 235 -5.19 -4.76 11.84
CA VAL A 235 -5.05 -5.98 12.63
C VAL A 235 -4.58 -5.59 14.02
N ASP A 236 -5.37 -5.90 15.01
CA ASP A 236 -5.04 -5.70 16.42
C ASP A 236 -3.84 -6.57 16.81
N ARG A 237 -2.85 -5.99 17.49
CA ARG A 237 -1.59 -6.66 17.81
C ARG A 237 -1.71 -7.76 18.86
N GLU A 238 -2.69 -7.67 19.76
CA GLU A 238 -2.85 -8.58 20.89
C GLU A 238 -3.76 -9.74 20.51
N THR A 239 -4.88 -9.42 19.87
CA THR A 239 -5.90 -10.41 19.51
C THR A 239 -5.74 -11.00 18.12
N PHE A 240 -4.92 -10.37 17.26
CA PHE A 240 -4.76 -10.69 15.83
C PHE A 240 -6.06 -10.63 15.03
N LYS A 241 -7.09 -9.96 15.55
CA LYS A 241 -8.35 -9.76 14.83
C LYS A 241 -8.25 -8.60 13.87
N PHE A 242 -8.82 -8.77 12.69
CA PHE A 242 -8.98 -7.69 11.72
C PHE A 242 -10.23 -6.88 12.02
N GLU A 243 -10.08 -5.57 12.06
CA GLU A 243 -11.14 -4.61 12.33
C GLU A 243 -11.19 -3.52 11.26
N LEU A 244 -12.42 -3.12 10.93
CA LEU A 244 -12.69 -1.96 10.08
C LEU A 244 -13.07 -0.78 10.99
N ARG A 245 -12.39 0.37 10.80
CA ARG A 245 -12.55 1.55 11.67
C ARG A 245 -12.62 2.84 10.85
N SER A 246 -13.19 3.86 11.45
CA SER A 246 -12.98 5.26 11.05
C SER A 246 -11.54 5.69 11.34
N PRO A 247 -11.07 6.85 10.82
CA PRO A 247 -9.78 7.41 11.17
C PRO A 247 -9.55 7.48 12.69
N MET A 248 -8.34 7.16 13.13
CA MET A 248 -7.97 7.13 14.54
C MET A 248 -7.22 8.39 15.00
N PHE A 249 -6.54 9.08 14.08
CA PHE A 249 -5.82 10.29 14.43
C PHE A 249 -6.77 11.47 14.62
N PRO A 250 -6.53 12.33 15.63
CA PRO A 250 -7.30 13.55 15.81
C PRO A 250 -7.22 14.45 14.58
N TYR A 251 -8.34 15.02 14.17
CA TYR A 251 -8.41 15.97 13.07
C TYR A 251 -8.91 17.33 13.56
N ALA A 252 -8.14 18.38 13.28
CA ALA A 252 -8.40 19.72 13.81
C ALA A 252 -9.58 20.45 13.14
N ASN A 253 -10.13 19.90 12.06
CA ASN A 253 -11.20 20.45 11.23
C ASN A 253 -10.85 21.76 10.47
N ASN A 254 -9.96 22.59 10.98
CA ASN A 254 -9.51 23.81 10.33
C ASN A 254 -8.08 24.19 10.79
N SER A 255 -7.46 25.08 10.04
CA SER A 255 -6.14 25.63 10.34
C SER A 255 -6.17 27.12 10.76
N ALA A 256 -7.33 27.62 11.21
CA ALA A 256 -7.57 29.05 11.44
C ALA A 256 -6.60 29.72 12.44
N HIS A 257 -5.99 28.95 13.34
CA HIS A 257 -4.98 29.44 14.28
C HIS A 257 -3.54 29.22 13.81
N ASN A 258 -3.33 28.51 12.70
CA ASN A 258 -2.02 28.15 12.21
C ASN A 258 -1.69 28.83 10.88
N GLN A 259 -2.66 28.91 9.97
CA GLN A 259 -2.49 29.49 8.64
C GLN A 259 -3.82 30.04 8.14
N ASP A 260 -3.75 31.07 7.30
CA ASP A 260 -4.89 31.51 6.52
C ASP A 260 -5.00 30.65 5.25
N PRO A 261 -6.05 29.82 5.09
CA PRO A 261 -6.20 28.96 3.92
C PRO A 261 -6.56 29.73 2.64
N ALA A 262 -6.76 31.04 2.71
CA ALA A 262 -7.07 31.89 1.55
C ALA A 262 -5.83 32.48 0.84
N LYS A 263 -4.62 32.07 1.23
CA LYS A 263 -3.35 32.51 0.60
C LYS A 263 -2.73 31.45 -0.27
#